data_e3af158a35e10b2ac0dbdfad4ea805ae
#
_entry.id   e3af158a35e10b2ac0dbdfad4ea805ae
#
_cell.length_a   1.000
_cell.length_b   1.000
_cell.length_c   1.000
_cell.angle_alpha   90.00
_cell.angle_beta   90.00
_cell.angle_gamma   90.00
#
_symmetry.space_group_name_H-M   'P 1'
#
loop_
_entity.id
_entity.type
_entity.pdbx_description
1 polymer ?
#
loop_
_entity_poly.entity_id
_entity_poly.type
_entity_poly.pdbx_seq_one_letter_code
_entity_poly.pdbx_strand_id
1 'polypeptide(L)'
;MEIVSAHEGVYLLPHRICCVLALDTINYKHYISKLKEEGMVVDVAKDRKPRSAVLFQNGLVLICSTSAETIRDRIRASEGI
;
A
#
# COMPACT_ATOMS: atom_id res chain seq x y z
N MET A 1 -5.22 -3.60 -19.03
CA MET A 1 -5.21 -3.45 -17.57
C MET A 1 -3.78 -3.18 -17.12
N GLU A 2 -3.62 -2.10 -16.40
CA GLU A 2 -2.30 -1.72 -15.94
C GLU A 2 -1.98 -2.37 -14.60
N ILE A 3 -0.74 -2.81 -14.46
CA ILE A 3 -0.25 -3.45 -13.24
C ILE A 3 0.97 -2.67 -12.77
N VAL A 4 0.99 -2.30 -11.50
CA VAL A 4 2.07 -1.54 -10.90
C VAL A 4 2.76 -2.37 -9.82
N SER A 5 4.09 -2.42 -9.84
CA SER A 5 4.86 -3.12 -8.83
C SER A 5 4.90 -2.31 -7.53
N ALA A 6 4.45 -2.89 -6.43
CA ALA A 6 4.53 -2.27 -5.11
C ALA A 6 5.77 -2.75 -4.36
N HIS A 7 6.14 -4.00 -4.58
CA HIS A 7 7.23 -4.67 -3.90
C HIS A 7 7.61 -5.87 -4.73
N GLU A 8 8.78 -6.45 -4.49
CA GLU A 8 9.20 -7.65 -5.21
C GLU A 8 8.15 -8.75 -5.08
N GLY A 9 7.61 -9.19 -6.22
CA GLY A 9 6.59 -10.22 -6.27
C GLY A 9 5.18 -9.74 -5.93
N VAL A 10 4.98 -8.44 -5.67
CA VAL A 10 3.67 -7.89 -5.33
C VAL A 10 3.28 -6.84 -6.37
N TYR A 11 2.12 -7.03 -7.00
CA TYR A 11 1.64 -6.16 -8.05
C TYR A 11 0.27 -5.59 -7.69
N LEU A 12 0.06 -4.34 -8.05
CA LEU A 12 -1.17 -3.61 -7.75
C LEU A 12 -1.97 -3.34 -9.03
N LEU A 13 -3.28 -3.33 -8.88
CA LEU A 13 -4.19 -2.86 -9.91
C LEU A 13 -4.60 -1.43 -9.54
N PRO A 14 -4.05 -0.40 -10.18
CA PRO A 14 -4.23 0.98 -9.73
C PRO A 14 -5.68 1.43 -9.62
N HIS A 15 -6.55 0.97 -10.50
CA HIS A 15 -7.95 1.36 -10.48
C HIS A 15 -8.74 0.81 -9.29
N ARG A 16 -8.16 -0.10 -8.51
CA ARG A 16 -8.76 -0.66 -7.30
C ARG A 16 -8.27 0.03 -6.03
N ILE A 17 -7.36 0.98 -6.17
CA ILE A 17 -6.76 1.67 -5.03
C ILE A 17 -7.58 2.91 -4.68
N CYS A 18 -7.94 3.03 -3.39
CA CYS A 18 -8.57 4.25 -2.88
C CYS A 18 -7.53 5.31 -2.54
N CYS A 19 -6.50 4.92 -1.80
CA CYS A 19 -5.44 5.86 -1.41
C CYS A 19 -4.18 5.11 -0.99
N VAL A 20 -3.08 5.86 -0.93
CA VAL A 20 -1.79 5.38 -0.44
C VAL A 20 -1.39 6.27 0.72
N LEU A 21 -1.10 5.68 1.87
CA LEU A 21 -0.73 6.42 3.07
C LEU A 21 0.77 6.32 3.32
N ALA A 22 1.40 7.46 3.65
CA ALA A 22 2.79 7.50 4.04
C ALA A 22 2.88 7.25 5.55
N LEU A 23 3.26 6.05 5.94
CA LEU A 23 3.25 5.62 7.33
C LEU A 23 4.34 6.28 8.19
N ASP A 24 5.33 6.87 7.56
CA ASP A 24 6.39 7.58 8.27
C ASP A 24 5.99 9.01 8.65
N THR A 25 4.83 9.48 8.21
CA THR A 25 4.35 10.84 8.48
C THR A 25 3.06 10.90 9.30
N ILE A 26 2.38 9.78 9.49
CA ILE A 26 1.10 9.73 10.21
C ILE A 26 1.14 8.70 11.32
N ASN A 27 0.35 8.91 12.36
CA ASN A 27 0.19 7.94 13.43
C ASN A 27 -0.87 6.93 13.03
N TYR A 28 -0.42 5.79 12.56
CA TYR A 28 -1.28 4.76 12.00
C TYR A 28 -1.45 3.52 12.89
N LYS A 29 -0.63 3.40 13.94
CA LYS A 29 -0.53 2.14 14.72
C LYS A 29 -1.86 1.63 15.23
N HIS A 30 -2.65 2.52 15.83
CA HIS A 30 -3.95 2.14 16.38
C HIS A 30 -4.91 1.66 15.28
N TYR A 31 -4.97 2.40 14.20
CA TYR A 31 -5.84 2.09 13.07
C TYR A 31 -5.46 0.75 12.42
N ILE A 32 -4.17 0.55 12.16
CA ILE A 32 -3.68 -0.67 11.52
C ILE A 32 -3.88 -1.88 12.44
N SER A 33 -3.66 -1.73 13.76
CA SER A 33 -3.89 -2.82 14.72
C SER A 33 -5.33 -3.29 14.67
N LYS A 34 -6.27 -2.37 14.62
CA LYS A 34 -7.69 -2.69 14.52
C LYS A 34 -8.00 -3.45 13.23
N LEU A 35 -7.45 -3.01 12.11
CA LEU A 35 -7.65 -3.69 10.83
C LEU A 35 -7.03 -5.08 10.81
N LYS A 36 -5.88 -5.27 11.47
CA LYS A 36 -5.25 -6.59 11.59
C LYS A 36 -6.15 -7.56 12.34
N GLU A 37 -6.81 -7.11 13.39
CA GLU A 37 -7.75 -7.95 14.13
C GLU A 37 -8.92 -8.40 13.25
N GLU A 38 -9.31 -7.59 12.29
CA GLU A 38 -10.40 -7.89 11.37
C GLU A 38 -9.93 -8.74 10.17
N GLY A 39 -8.63 -9.04 10.08
CA GLY A 39 -8.09 -9.83 8.99
C GLY A 39 -8.01 -9.10 7.66
N MET A 40 -8.04 -7.78 7.67
CA MET A 40 -8.06 -6.96 6.46
C MET A 40 -6.67 -6.45 6.04
N VAL A 41 -5.63 -6.84 6.75
CA VAL A 41 -4.28 -6.33 6.49
C VAL A 41 -3.39 -7.43 5.95
N VAL A 42 -2.73 -7.16 4.81
CA VAL A 42 -1.67 -8.01 4.26
C VAL A 42 -0.36 -7.24 4.41
N ASP A 43 0.55 -7.78 5.22
CA ASP A 43 1.83 -7.13 5.49
C ASP A 43 2.93 -7.81 4.66
N VAL A 44 3.42 -7.10 3.63
CA VAL A 44 4.51 -7.60 2.79
C VAL A 44 5.86 -6.96 3.14
N ALA A 45 5.87 -6.08 4.13
CA ALA A 45 7.11 -5.49 4.63
C ALA A 45 7.92 -6.49 5.46
N LYS A 46 7.21 -7.40 6.15
CA LYS A 46 7.83 -8.44 7.01
C LYS A 46 8.77 -7.83 8.04
N ASP A 47 10.07 -8.12 7.93
CA ASP A 47 11.08 -7.65 8.88
C ASP A 47 11.54 -6.22 8.60
N ARG A 48 11.14 -5.64 7.49
CA ARG A 48 11.50 -4.27 7.13
C ARG A 48 10.52 -3.29 7.75
N LYS A 49 10.99 -2.06 7.94
CA LYS A 49 10.13 -1.00 8.47
C LYS A 49 9.01 -0.69 7.48
N PRO A 50 7.75 -0.75 7.88
CA PRO A 50 6.65 -0.33 7.02
C PRO A 50 6.75 1.15 6.69
N ARG A 51 6.63 1.50 5.41
CA ARG A 51 6.72 2.88 4.95
C ARG A 51 5.46 3.37 4.27
N SER A 52 4.63 2.46 3.77
CA SER A 52 3.39 2.84 3.12
C SER A 52 2.29 1.82 3.38
N ALA A 53 1.06 2.26 3.32
CA ALA A 53 -0.13 1.41 3.32
C ALA A 53 -0.98 1.76 2.12
N VAL A 54 -1.36 0.76 1.34
CA VAL A 54 -2.22 0.94 0.17
C VAL A 54 -3.60 0.43 0.53
N LEU A 55 -4.60 1.29 0.44
CA LEU A 55 -5.98 0.97 0.77
C LEU A 55 -6.77 0.70 -0.51
N PHE A 56 -7.44 -0.43 -0.54
CA PHE A 56 -8.22 -0.88 -1.69
C PHE A 56 -9.71 -0.64 -1.48
N GLN A 57 -10.47 -0.62 -2.57
CA GLN A 57 -11.90 -0.36 -2.54
C GLN A 57 -12.69 -1.38 -1.71
N ASN A 58 -12.19 -2.60 -1.62
CA ASN A 58 -12.85 -3.65 -0.84
C ASN A 58 -12.50 -3.62 0.67
N GLY A 59 -11.74 -2.62 1.11
CA GLY A 59 -11.35 -2.47 2.50
C GLY A 59 -10.03 -3.14 2.87
N LEU A 60 -9.42 -3.86 1.94
CA LEU A 60 -8.13 -4.50 2.18
C LEU A 60 -7.03 -3.45 2.28
N VAL A 61 -6.06 -3.68 3.16
CA VAL A 61 -4.90 -2.80 3.35
C VAL A 61 -3.62 -3.60 3.14
N LEU A 62 -2.78 -3.11 2.25
CA LEU A 62 -1.48 -3.71 1.96
C LEU A 62 -0.39 -2.84 2.59
N ILE A 63 0.42 -3.42 3.48
CA ILE A 63 1.52 -2.70 4.12
C ILE A 63 2.83 -3.06 3.43
N CYS A 64 3.53 -2.03 2.97
CA CYS A 64 4.77 -2.18 2.20
C CYS A 64 5.94 -1.46 2.85
N SER A 65 7.15 -1.93 2.58
CA SER A 65 8.38 -1.22 2.92
C SER A 65 8.78 -0.21 1.85
N THR A 66 8.11 -0.21 0.71
CA THR A 66 8.30 0.79 -0.35
C THR A 66 7.65 2.10 0.06
N SER A 67 8.31 3.24 -0.17
CA SER A 67 7.76 4.54 0.22
C SER A 67 6.50 4.88 -0.58
N ALA A 68 5.62 5.67 0.04
CA ALA A 68 4.40 6.12 -0.61
C ALA A 68 4.71 6.93 -1.89
N GLU A 69 5.77 7.74 -1.86
CA GLU A 69 6.18 8.52 -3.03
C GLU A 69 6.57 7.62 -4.20
N THR A 70 7.29 6.54 -3.90
CA THR A 70 7.70 5.59 -4.95
C THR A 70 6.49 4.92 -5.57
N ILE A 71 5.53 4.50 -4.75
CA ILE A 71 4.28 3.88 -5.25
C ILE A 71 3.50 4.89 -6.08
N ARG A 72 3.37 6.12 -5.59
CA ARG A 72 2.71 7.20 -6.33
C ARG A 72 3.34 7.40 -7.70
N ASP A 73 4.67 7.47 -7.75
CA ASP A 73 5.39 7.71 -9.01
C ASP A 73 5.21 6.56 -9.99
N ARG A 74 5.17 5.31 -9.50
CA ARG A 74 4.91 4.14 -10.34
C ARG A 74 3.50 4.15 -10.90
N ILE A 75 2.51 4.52 -10.09
CA ILE A 75 1.11 4.64 -10.55
C ILE A 75 1.01 5.74 -11.59
N ARG A 76 1.63 6.89 -11.32
CA ARG A 76 1.63 8.03 -12.23
C ARG A 76 2.28 7.68 -13.56
N ALA A 77 3.37 6.94 -13.54
CA ALA A 77 4.06 6.50 -14.74
C ALA A 77 3.18 5.56 -15.58
N SER A 78 2.39 4.71 -14.94
CA SER A 78 1.48 3.80 -15.65
C SER A 78 0.31 4.53 -16.29
N GLU A 79 -0.09 5.68 -15.73
CA GLU A 79 -1.19 6.50 -16.26
C GLU A 79 -0.73 7.49 -17.34
N GLY A 80 0.54 7.87 -17.30
CA GLY A 80 1.09 8.93 -18.12
C GLY A 80 1.51 8.51 -19.52
N ILE A 81 1.06 7.40 -20.00
CA ILE A 81 1.46 6.88 -21.32
C ILE A 81 0.60 7.45 -22.42
#